data_54933625bd42049b76dceaa634e10d4c
#
_entry.id   54933625bd42049b76dceaa634e10d4c
#
_cell.length_a   1.000
_cell.length_b   1.000
_cell.length_c   1.000
_cell.angle_alpha   90.00
_cell.angle_beta   90.00
_cell.angle_gamma   90.00
#
_symmetry.space_group_name_H-M   'P 1'
#
loop_
_entity.id
_entity.type
_entity.pdbx_description
1 polymer ?
#
loop_
_entity_poly.entity_id
_entity_poly.type
_entity_poly.pdbx_seq_one_letter_code
_entity_poly.pdbx_strand_id
1 'polypeptide(L)'
;KVDIRNQYVETVIEKFAPDYVYHFAGWVSIYDCNADPYEAVDNNILGSINVMNGCVKANVKRIIFSETSAVYENCKMSDDGYNETQSDPTTIYSTTKACLALLAESYQRTKGLNYTALRYFNVAGPLQDYHRTVPPVFAGFILRIMGGHNPIVFGDYKKSRDYINVADVNAFHILCMENEETANQTFNLGTGKMTNLLDLKNLI
;
A
#
# COMPACT_ATOMS: atom_id res chain seq x y z
N LYS A 1 -9.21 -19.11 -5.37
CA LYS A 1 -8.77 -18.13 -4.37
C LYS A 1 -7.86 -18.85 -3.40
N VAL A 2 -6.65 -18.35 -3.19
CA VAL A 2 -5.63 -18.93 -2.27
C VAL A 2 -5.16 -17.84 -1.33
N ASP A 3 -4.99 -18.18 -0.06
CA ASP A 3 -4.37 -17.30 0.92
C ASP A 3 -2.85 -17.26 0.65
N ILE A 4 -2.25 -16.07 0.61
CA ILE A 4 -0.83 -15.89 0.32
C ILE A 4 0.08 -16.50 1.41
N ARG A 5 -0.41 -16.68 2.63
CA ARG A 5 0.31 -17.37 3.72
C ARG A 5 0.53 -18.85 3.44
N ASN A 6 -0.32 -19.43 2.59
CA ASN A 6 -0.15 -20.81 2.17
C ASN A 6 0.85 -20.89 1.00
N GLN A 7 1.97 -21.60 1.21
CA GLN A 7 2.99 -21.79 0.18
C GLN A 7 2.45 -22.37 -1.15
N TYR A 8 1.25 -22.95 -1.16
CA TYR A 8 0.61 -23.38 -2.38
C TYR A 8 0.39 -22.24 -3.40
N VAL A 9 0.39 -20.98 -2.95
CA VAL A 9 0.33 -19.81 -3.85
C VAL A 9 1.50 -19.80 -4.85
N GLU A 10 2.68 -20.27 -4.46
CA GLU A 10 3.84 -20.40 -5.34
C GLU A 10 3.52 -21.28 -6.55
N THR A 11 2.93 -22.46 -6.28
CA THR A 11 2.52 -23.41 -7.33
C THR A 11 1.41 -22.84 -8.22
N VAL A 12 0.50 -22.05 -7.64
CA VAL A 12 -0.57 -21.40 -8.41
C VAL A 12 0.00 -20.38 -9.38
N ILE A 13 0.92 -19.51 -8.93
CA ILE A 13 1.57 -18.51 -9.78
C ILE A 13 2.42 -19.20 -10.86
N GLU A 14 3.21 -20.20 -10.47
CA GLU A 14 4.04 -20.97 -11.41
C GLU A 14 3.22 -21.60 -12.54
N LYS A 15 2.11 -22.27 -12.20
CA LYS A 15 1.23 -22.91 -13.19
C LYS A 15 0.46 -21.92 -14.06
N PHE A 16 0.08 -20.76 -13.53
CA PHE A 16 -0.60 -19.72 -14.27
C PHE A 16 0.35 -18.98 -15.21
N ALA A 17 1.63 -18.89 -14.85
CA ALA A 17 2.73 -18.25 -15.57
C ALA A 17 2.37 -16.84 -16.09
N PRO A 18 1.99 -15.89 -15.22
CA PRO A 18 1.63 -14.54 -15.65
C PRO A 18 2.88 -13.74 -16.06
N ASP A 19 2.73 -12.81 -17.00
CA ASP A 19 3.78 -11.85 -17.34
C ASP A 19 4.03 -10.86 -16.21
N TYR A 20 2.97 -10.38 -15.54
CA TYR A 20 3.02 -9.41 -14.44
C TYR A 20 2.17 -9.89 -13.27
N VAL A 21 2.59 -9.52 -12.06
CA VAL A 21 1.85 -9.78 -10.82
C VAL A 21 1.60 -8.47 -10.10
N TYR A 22 0.32 -8.14 -9.84
CA TYR A 22 -0.07 -7.09 -8.91
C TYR A 22 -0.27 -7.70 -7.52
N HIS A 23 0.59 -7.31 -6.59
CA HIS A 23 0.55 -7.81 -5.22
C HIS A 23 -0.02 -6.75 -4.27
N PHE A 24 -1.34 -6.83 -4.03
CA PHE A 24 -2.07 -5.94 -3.12
C PHE A 24 -2.55 -6.65 -1.86
N ALA A 25 -2.42 -7.97 -1.81
CA ALA A 25 -2.77 -8.74 -0.62
C ALA A 25 -1.90 -8.31 0.56
N GLY A 26 -2.54 -8.07 1.69
CA GLY A 26 -1.85 -7.65 2.90
C GLY A 26 -2.80 -7.15 3.96
N TRP A 27 -2.33 -7.11 5.19
CA TRP A 27 -3.04 -6.57 6.34
C TRP A 27 -2.70 -5.09 6.48
N VAL A 28 -3.70 -4.21 6.34
CA VAL A 28 -3.47 -2.77 6.11
C VAL A 28 -3.92 -1.88 7.28
N SER A 29 -4.53 -2.42 8.31
CA SER A 29 -4.97 -1.67 9.49
C SER A 29 -3.80 -1.51 10.47
N ILE A 30 -3.36 -0.27 10.70
CA ILE A 30 -2.33 0.04 11.71
C ILE A 30 -2.77 -0.47 13.09
N TYR A 31 -4.04 -0.27 13.45
CA TYR A 31 -4.59 -0.72 14.72
C TYR A 31 -4.49 -2.23 14.88
N ASP A 32 -4.96 -2.99 13.89
CA ASP A 32 -4.98 -4.45 13.96
C ASP A 32 -3.55 -5.03 13.90
N CYS A 33 -2.68 -4.49 13.04
CA CYS A 33 -1.26 -4.90 12.98
C CYS A 33 -0.51 -4.68 14.30
N ASN A 34 -0.79 -3.58 14.99
CA ASN A 34 -0.19 -3.33 16.30
C ASN A 34 -0.78 -4.25 17.39
N ALA A 35 -2.06 -4.64 17.28
CA ALA A 35 -2.70 -5.56 18.20
C ALA A 35 -2.21 -7.01 18.04
N ASP A 36 -1.93 -7.43 16.81
CA ASP A 36 -1.38 -8.76 16.50
C ASP A 36 -0.19 -8.67 15.51
N PRO A 37 1.03 -8.44 16.04
CA PRO A 37 2.23 -8.37 15.21
C PRO A 37 2.56 -9.68 14.48
N TYR A 38 2.21 -10.83 15.04
CA TYR A 38 2.47 -12.14 14.41
C TYR A 38 1.65 -12.30 13.14
N GLU A 39 0.36 -12.00 13.18
CA GLU A 39 -0.52 -12.05 12.02
C GLU A 39 -0.08 -11.02 10.97
N ALA A 40 0.37 -9.82 11.40
CA ALA A 40 0.89 -8.81 10.48
C ALA A 40 2.15 -9.29 9.73
N VAL A 41 3.09 -9.94 10.42
CA VAL A 41 4.32 -10.50 9.82
C VAL A 41 3.99 -11.68 8.91
N ASP A 42 3.15 -12.60 9.36
CA ASP A 42 2.74 -13.78 8.59
C ASP A 42 2.09 -13.37 7.26
N ASN A 43 1.16 -12.41 7.31
CA ASN A 43 0.49 -11.89 6.13
C ASN A 43 1.42 -11.06 5.23
N ASN A 44 2.01 -9.99 5.78
CA ASN A 44 2.67 -8.97 4.97
C ASN A 44 4.10 -9.35 4.57
N ILE A 45 4.78 -10.18 5.35
CA ILE A 45 6.17 -10.57 5.07
C ILE A 45 6.22 -12.00 4.53
N LEU A 46 5.79 -13.01 5.30
CA LEU A 46 5.89 -14.39 4.85
C LEU A 46 4.99 -14.67 3.64
N GLY A 47 3.76 -14.13 3.65
CA GLY A 47 2.87 -14.22 2.49
C GLY A 47 3.46 -13.57 1.23
N SER A 48 4.14 -12.42 1.38
CA SER A 48 4.81 -11.76 0.25
C SER A 48 6.02 -12.56 -0.26
N ILE A 49 6.77 -13.22 0.62
CA ILE A 49 7.86 -14.13 0.23
C ILE A 49 7.30 -15.26 -0.63
N ASN A 50 6.18 -15.87 -0.25
CA ASN A 50 5.54 -16.92 -1.05
C ASN A 50 5.14 -16.41 -2.45
N VAL A 51 4.58 -15.20 -2.53
CA VAL A 51 4.25 -14.58 -3.83
C VAL A 51 5.50 -14.34 -4.67
N MET A 52 6.56 -13.76 -4.08
CA MET A 52 7.82 -13.50 -4.80
C MET A 52 8.50 -14.80 -5.26
N ASN A 53 8.48 -15.86 -4.44
CA ASN A 53 8.98 -17.18 -4.85
C ASN A 53 8.21 -17.73 -6.05
N GLY A 54 6.88 -17.62 -6.04
CA GLY A 54 6.06 -17.98 -7.18
C GLY A 54 6.39 -17.18 -8.43
N CYS A 55 6.62 -15.87 -8.30
CA CYS A 55 7.05 -15.00 -9.40
C CYS A 55 8.40 -15.44 -10.00
N VAL A 56 9.36 -15.79 -9.15
CA VAL A 56 10.69 -16.29 -9.61
C VAL A 56 10.51 -17.60 -10.38
N LYS A 57 9.74 -18.56 -9.85
CA LYS A 57 9.48 -19.86 -10.51
C LYS A 57 8.78 -19.71 -11.87
N ALA A 58 7.87 -18.75 -11.97
CA ALA A 58 7.10 -18.45 -13.17
C ALA A 58 7.84 -17.55 -14.18
N ASN A 59 9.05 -17.07 -13.87
CA ASN A 59 9.78 -16.08 -14.66
C ASN A 59 8.94 -14.82 -14.96
N VAL A 60 8.22 -14.32 -13.94
CA VAL A 60 7.42 -13.10 -14.04
C VAL A 60 8.30 -11.92 -14.43
N LYS A 61 7.90 -11.14 -15.43
CA LYS A 61 8.65 -9.98 -15.92
C LYS A 61 8.82 -8.92 -14.82
N ARG A 62 7.75 -8.69 -14.04
CA ARG A 62 7.77 -7.72 -12.94
C ARG A 62 6.64 -7.97 -11.94
N ILE A 63 6.95 -7.81 -10.65
CA ILE A 63 5.96 -7.69 -9.59
C ILE A 63 5.73 -6.22 -9.26
N ILE A 64 4.48 -5.77 -9.22
CA ILE A 64 4.07 -4.41 -8.86
C ILE A 64 3.31 -4.51 -7.54
N PHE A 65 3.78 -3.84 -6.50
CA PHE A 65 3.18 -3.99 -5.18
C PHE A 65 2.89 -2.68 -4.46
N SER A 66 1.89 -2.73 -3.59
CA SER A 66 1.54 -1.60 -2.74
C SER A 66 2.51 -1.46 -1.58
N GLU A 67 3.16 -0.32 -1.48
CA GLU A 67 3.82 0.20 -0.30
C GLU A 67 2.96 1.31 0.33
N THR A 68 3.45 2.04 1.29
CA THR A 68 2.66 3.04 2.02
C THR A 68 3.47 4.29 2.36
N SER A 69 2.85 5.45 2.29
CA SER A 69 3.44 6.70 2.80
C SER A 69 3.65 6.69 4.33
N ALA A 70 3.07 5.72 5.06
CA ALA A 70 3.32 5.55 6.47
C ALA A 70 4.80 5.21 6.80
N VAL A 71 5.61 4.82 5.82
CA VAL A 71 7.06 4.67 6.02
C VAL A 71 7.77 6.00 6.31
N TYR A 72 7.10 7.12 6.08
CA TYR A 72 7.62 8.47 6.37
C TYR A 72 7.26 9.00 7.78
N GLU A 73 6.68 8.17 8.65
CA GLU A 73 6.13 8.60 9.96
C GLU A 73 7.10 9.47 10.77
N ASN A 74 8.39 9.18 10.76
CA ASN A 74 9.44 9.94 11.46
C ASN A 74 10.32 10.78 10.52
N CYS A 75 10.11 10.72 9.22
CA CYS A 75 10.89 11.50 8.27
C CYS A 75 10.50 12.96 8.31
N LYS A 76 11.49 13.83 8.08
CA LYS A 76 11.22 15.25 7.86
C LYS A 76 10.86 15.48 6.41
N MET A 77 9.72 16.10 6.18
CA MET A 77 9.30 16.55 4.85
C MET A 77 10.13 17.78 4.44
N SER A 78 10.67 17.77 3.22
CA SER A 78 11.28 18.96 2.61
C SER A 78 10.21 19.83 1.94
N ASP A 79 10.62 20.99 1.42
CA ASP A 79 9.72 21.88 0.66
C ASP A 79 9.17 21.20 -0.61
N ASP A 80 9.93 20.26 -1.19
CA ASP A 80 9.54 19.45 -2.35
C ASP A 80 8.77 18.17 -1.98
N GLY A 81 8.49 17.94 -0.69
CA GLY A 81 7.81 16.75 -0.19
C GLY A 81 8.76 15.67 0.34
N TYR A 82 8.29 14.42 0.36
CA TYR A 82 9.09 13.26 0.77
C TYR A 82 9.81 12.65 -0.43
N ASN A 83 11.09 12.33 -0.20
CA ASN A 83 11.90 11.61 -1.19
C ASN A 83 11.77 10.10 -0.96
N GLU A 84 11.71 9.32 -2.05
CA GLU A 84 11.55 7.85 -2.03
C GLU A 84 12.74 7.11 -1.39
N THR A 85 13.88 7.75 -1.24
CA THR A 85 15.03 7.16 -0.51
C THR A 85 14.86 7.22 1.01
N GLN A 86 13.92 8.04 1.52
CA GLN A 86 13.62 8.15 2.94
C GLN A 86 12.68 7.01 3.39
N SER A 87 12.93 6.48 4.58
CA SER A 87 12.05 5.53 5.25
C SER A 87 12.43 5.45 6.73
N ASP A 88 11.49 5.81 7.61
CA ASP A 88 11.66 5.72 9.06
C ASP A 88 10.30 5.34 9.70
N PRO A 89 9.86 4.07 9.52
CA PRO A 89 8.57 3.58 10.00
C PRO A 89 8.57 3.42 11.52
N THR A 90 7.42 3.66 12.16
CA THR A 90 7.25 3.56 13.61
C THR A 90 6.20 2.53 14.04
N THR A 91 5.28 2.18 13.15
CA THR A 91 4.23 1.19 13.42
C THR A 91 4.58 -0.19 12.86
N ILE A 92 3.97 -1.25 13.42
CA ILE A 92 4.16 -2.62 12.88
C ILE A 92 3.77 -2.66 11.40
N TYR A 93 2.64 -2.04 11.04
CA TYR A 93 2.19 -1.97 9.65
C TYR A 93 3.24 -1.34 8.73
N SER A 94 3.68 -0.11 9.03
CA SER A 94 4.66 0.60 8.20
C SER A 94 5.99 -0.14 8.13
N THR A 95 6.41 -0.78 9.24
CA THR A 95 7.61 -1.62 9.29
C THR A 95 7.48 -2.82 8.36
N THR A 96 6.35 -3.55 8.37
CA THR A 96 6.17 -4.70 7.47
C THR A 96 6.19 -4.29 5.99
N LYS A 97 5.67 -3.09 5.67
CA LYS A 97 5.70 -2.56 4.30
C LYS A 97 7.12 -2.14 3.87
N ALA A 98 7.88 -1.50 4.75
CA ALA A 98 9.30 -1.20 4.49
C ALA A 98 10.13 -2.50 4.29
N CYS A 99 9.87 -3.54 5.10
CA CYS A 99 10.50 -4.86 4.91
C CYS A 99 10.18 -5.46 3.54
N LEU A 100 8.95 -5.30 3.03
CA LEU A 100 8.58 -5.79 1.71
C LEU A 100 9.42 -5.12 0.61
N ALA A 101 9.66 -3.82 0.69
CA ALA A 101 10.51 -3.11 -0.26
C ALA A 101 11.96 -3.63 -0.24
N LEU A 102 12.54 -3.82 0.95
CA LEU A 102 13.88 -4.40 1.11
C LEU A 102 13.97 -5.85 0.58
N LEU A 103 12.92 -6.65 0.78
CA LEU A 103 12.84 -8.00 0.22
C LEU A 103 12.80 -7.95 -1.31
N ALA A 104 12.02 -7.06 -1.91
CA ALA A 104 11.93 -6.92 -3.36
C ALA A 104 13.29 -6.55 -3.97
N GLU A 105 14.03 -5.61 -3.37
CA GLU A 105 15.41 -5.29 -3.78
C GLU A 105 16.35 -6.51 -3.67
N SER A 106 16.23 -7.29 -2.59
CA SER A 106 17.02 -8.49 -2.40
C SER A 106 16.69 -9.56 -3.45
N TYR A 107 15.41 -9.76 -3.77
CA TYR A 107 14.97 -10.69 -4.81
C TYR A 107 15.45 -10.25 -6.20
N GLN A 108 15.43 -8.95 -6.47
CA GLN A 108 15.99 -8.43 -7.72
C GLN A 108 17.49 -8.75 -7.83
N ARG A 109 18.28 -8.43 -6.80
CA ARG A 109 19.74 -8.64 -6.80
C ARG A 109 20.15 -10.11 -6.84
N THR A 110 19.41 -10.99 -6.16
CA THR A 110 19.80 -12.41 -5.97
C THR A 110 19.11 -13.37 -6.91
N LYS A 111 17.93 -13.03 -7.43
CA LYS A 111 17.09 -13.90 -8.23
C LYS A 111 16.62 -13.28 -9.55
N GLY A 112 16.96 -12.01 -9.81
CA GLY A 112 16.61 -11.30 -11.04
C GLY A 112 15.11 -10.93 -11.16
N LEU A 113 14.33 -11.00 -10.07
CA LEU A 113 12.93 -10.60 -10.09
C LEU A 113 12.80 -9.07 -10.09
N ASN A 114 12.39 -8.49 -11.22
CA ASN A 114 12.13 -7.06 -11.28
C ASN A 114 10.88 -6.69 -10.49
N TYR A 115 10.88 -5.49 -9.91
CA TYR A 115 9.77 -4.99 -9.13
C TYR A 115 9.44 -3.52 -9.46
N THR A 116 8.26 -3.07 -9.06
CA THR A 116 7.90 -1.66 -8.89
C THR A 116 7.13 -1.51 -7.59
N ALA A 117 7.63 -0.65 -6.69
CA ALA A 117 7.00 -0.35 -5.42
C ALA A 117 6.21 0.96 -5.52
N LEU A 118 4.94 0.97 -5.10
CA LEU A 118 4.09 2.16 -5.14
C LEU A 118 3.68 2.56 -3.73
N ARG A 119 4.25 3.67 -3.23
CA ARG A 119 3.95 4.27 -1.92
C ARG A 119 2.66 5.06 -1.99
N TYR A 120 1.56 4.39 -1.67
CA TYR A 120 0.26 5.07 -1.64
C TYR A 120 0.19 6.07 -0.50
N PHE A 121 -0.25 7.28 -0.83
CA PHE A 121 -0.79 8.20 0.15
C PHE A 121 -2.22 7.79 0.49
N ASN A 122 -3.12 8.69 0.85
CA ASN A 122 -4.44 8.26 1.33
C ASN A 122 -5.38 8.03 0.14
N VAL A 123 -5.44 6.78 -0.33
CA VAL A 123 -6.32 6.42 -1.44
C VAL A 123 -7.77 6.51 -1.01
N ALA A 124 -8.58 7.18 -1.82
CA ALA A 124 -10.02 7.32 -1.63
C ALA A 124 -10.76 7.02 -2.95
N GLY A 125 -11.99 6.52 -2.86
CA GLY A 125 -12.81 6.26 -4.04
C GLY A 125 -13.81 5.14 -3.87
N PRO A 126 -14.51 4.77 -4.95
CA PRO A 126 -15.48 3.68 -4.95
C PRO A 126 -14.89 2.37 -4.43
N LEU A 127 -15.71 1.57 -3.76
CA LEU A 127 -15.37 0.27 -3.18
C LEU A 127 -14.35 0.33 -2.02
N GLN A 128 -14.10 1.52 -1.43
CA GLN A 128 -13.27 1.61 -0.24
C GLN A 128 -13.88 0.78 0.90
N ASP A 129 -13.07 -0.11 1.50
CA ASP A 129 -13.51 -0.94 2.62
C ASP A 129 -13.81 -0.10 3.86
N TYR A 130 -15.07 -0.10 4.26
CA TYR A 130 -15.58 0.60 5.44
C TYR A 130 -15.98 -0.35 6.58
N HIS A 131 -15.85 -1.66 6.40
CA HIS A 131 -16.25 -2.66 7.39
C HIS A 131 -15.17 -2.98 8.43
N ARG A 132 -13.95 -2.49 8.23
CA ARG A 132 -12.86 -2.73 9.17
C ARG A 132 -13.05 -1.98 10.49
N THR A 133 -12.37 -2.43 11.54
CA THR A 133 -12.46 -1.90 12.93
C THR A 133 -12.35 -0.38 12.99
N VAL A 134 -11.43 0.21 12.23
CA VAL A 134 -11.29 1.66 12.08
C VAL A 134 -11.39 2.00 10.59
N PRO A 135 -12.56 2.44 10.10
CA PRO A 135 -12.72 2.78 8.69
C PRO A 135 -11.86 4.00 8.32
N PRO A 136 -11.44 4.12 7.05
CA PRO A 136 -10.81 5.32 6.55
C PRO A 136 -11.68 6.54 6.79
N VAL A 137 -11.07 7.69 7.12
CA VAL A 137 -11.80 8.90 7.50
C VAL A 137 -12.82 9.32 6.45
N PHE A 138 -12.45 9.21 5.17
CA PHE A 138 -13.34 9.56 4.04
C PHE A 138 -14.61 8.69 4.05
N ALA A 139 -14.46 7.38 4.11
CA ALA A 139 -15.58 6.45 4.22
C ALA A 139 -16.41 6.68 5.49
N GLY A 140 -15.75 6.91 6.63
CA GLY A 140 -16.40 7.18 7.90
C GLY A 140 -17.26 8.46 7.85
N PHE A 141 -16.79 9.52 7.19
CA PHE A 141 -17.57 10.76 7.02
C PHE A 141 -18.78 10.53 6.14
N ILE A 142 -18.63 9.90 4.99
CA ILE A 142 -19.74 9.59 4.07
C ILE A 142 -20.81 8.75 4.76
N LEU A 143 -20.44 7.68 5.45
CA LEU A 143 -21.40 6.81 6.15
C LEU A 143 -22.21 7.56 7.19
N ARG A 144 -21.57 8.46 7.95
CA ARG A 144 -22.29 9.26 8.94
C ARG A 144 -23.27 10.24 8.29
N ILE A 145 -22.86 10.91 7.21
CA ILE A 145 -23.75 11.83 6.47
C ILE A 145 -24.93 11.07 5.87
N MET A 146 -24.69 9.92 5.24
CA MET A 146 -25.76 9.07 4.71
C MET A 146 -26.73 8.58 5.80
N GLY A 147 -26.24 8.40 7.03
CA GLY A 147 -27.06 8.08 8.21
C GLY A 147 -27.74 9.29 8.86
N GLY A 148 -27.66 10.49 8.27
CA GLY A 148 -28.26 11.71 8.82
C GLY A 148 -27.48 12.31 10.01
N HIS A 149 -26.21 11.94 10.19
CA HIS A 149 -25.37 12.38 11.29
C HIS A 149 -24.19 13.24 10.81
N ASN A 150 -23.76 14.19 11.64
CA ASN A 150 -22.56 14.95 11.36
C ASN A 150 -21.30 14.07 11.43
N PRO A 151 -20.30 14.27 10.54
CA PRO A 151 -19.00 13.66 10.66
C PRO A 151 -18.33 13.97 12.01
N ILE A 152 -17.69 12.97 12.60
CA ILE A 152 -16.93 13.12 13.84
C ILE A 152 -15.45 13.15 13.46
N VAL A 153 -14.76 14.23 13.87
CA VAL A 153 -13.31 14.34 13.76
C VAL A 153 -12.69 13.89 15.09
N PHE A 154 -11.87 12.86 15.04
CA PHE A 154 -11.13 12.39 16.21
C PHE A 154 -9.75 13.05 16.25
N GLY A 155 -9.44 13.67 17.40
CA GLY A 155 -8.16 14.34 17.64
C GLY A 155 -8.06 15.72 16.97
N ASP A 156 -6.86 16.05 16.47
CA ASP A 156 -6.59 17.38 15.92
C ASP A 156 -7.11 17.49 14.48
N TYR A 157 -8.12 18.37 14.29
CA TYR A 157 -8.72 18.65 12.97
C TYR A 157 -7.77 19.35 11.98
N LYS A 158 -6.65 19.90 12.45
CA LYS A 158 -5.61 20.52 11.62
C LYS A 158 -4.70 19.49 10.95
N LYS A 159 -4.73 18.24 11.38
CA LYS A 159 -3.98 17.16 10.72
C LYS A 159 -4.37 17.08 9.26
N SER A 160 -3.38 17.15 8.39
CA SER A 160 -3.55 17.11 6.94
C SER A 160 -3.04 15.80 6.36
N ARG A 161 -3.63 15.38 5.25
CA ARG A 161 -3.21 14.22 4.46
C ARG A 161 -3.33 14.56 2.99
N ASP A 162 -2.50 13.92 2.18
CA ASP A 162 -2.67 13.89 0.74
C ASP A 162 -3.66 12.77 0.38
N TYR A 163 -4.75 13.10 -0.29
CA TYR A 163 -5.77 12.15 -0.76
C TYR A 163 -5.71 12.01 -2.26
N ILE A 164 -5.55 10.79 -2.74
CA ILE A 164 -5.51 10.45 -4.16
C ILE A 164 -6.72 9.57 -4.54
N ASN A 165 -7.29 9.82 -5.72
CA ASN A 165 -8.40 9.02 -6.23
C ASN A 165 -7.88 7.63 -6.67
N VAL A 166 -8.65 6.58 -6.36
CA VAL A 166 -8.32 5.21 -6.77
C VAL A 166 -8.23 5.05 -8.30
N ALA A 167 -8.94 5.88 -9.08
CA ALA A 167 -8.83 5.86 -10.55
C ALA A 167 -7.43 6.29 -11.02
N ASP A 168 -6.83 7.32 -10.39
CA ASP A 168 -5.48 7.78 -10.70
C ASP A 168 -4.45 6.73 -10.30
N VAL A 169 -4.65 6.09 -9.13
CA VAL A 169 -3.84 4.95 -8.67
C VAL A 169 -3.87 3.82 -9.69
N ASN A 170 -5.04 3.45 -10.20
CA ASN A 170 -5.19 2.39 -11.20
C ASN A 170 -4.52 2.76 -12.54
N ALA A 171 -4.65 4.00 -12.99
CA ALA A 171 -3.96 4.46 -14.20
C ALA A 171 -2.43 4.35 -14.05
N PHE A 172 -1.91 4.68 -12.88
CA PHE A 172 -0.48 4.57 -12.62
C PHE A 172 0.00 3.10 -12.55
N HIS A 173 -0.81 2.18 -12.06
CA HIS A 173 -0.48 0.74 -12.11
C HIS A 173 -0.31 0.25 -13.56
N ILE A 174 -1.21 0.65 -14.45
CA ILE A 174 -1.12 0.27 -15.87
C ILE A 174 0.13 0.89 -16.49
N LEU A 175 0.39 2.16 -16.23
CA LEU A 175 1.61 2.84 -16.68
C LEU A 175 2.88 2.10 -16.23
N CYS A 176 2.94 1.68 -14.96
CA CYS A 176 4.08 0.91 -14.44
C CYS A 176 4.23 -0.46 -15.09
N MET A 177 3.16 -1.09 -15.53
CA MET A 177 3.22 -2.35 -16.28
C MET A 177 3.77 -2.13 -17.70
N GLU A 178 3.37 -1.03 -18.35
CA GLU A 178 3.68 -0.75 -19.76
C GLU A 178 5.03 -0.06 -19.97
N ASN A 179 5.57 0.62 -18.94
CA ASN A 179 6.83 1.37 -19.03
C ASN A 179 7.97 0.63 -18.32
N GLU A 180 8.98 0.22 -19.11
CA GLU A 180 10.16 -0.49 -18.56
C GLU A 180 11.05 0.41 -17.67
N GLU A 181 11.01 1.71 -17.82
CA GLU A 181 11.76 2.65 -16.97
C GLU A 181 11.30 2.63 -15.50
N THR A 182 10.12 2.08 -15.23
CA THR A 182 9.60 1.92 -13.86
C THR A 182 10.13 0.66 -13.15
N ALA A 183 10.91 -0.18 -13.85
CA ALA A 183 11.46 -1.38 -13.28
C ALA A 183 12.50 -1.04 -12.19
N ASN A 184 12.40 -1.75 -11.05
CA ASN A 184 13.29 -1.64 -9.91
C ASN A 184 13.31 -0.21 -9.30
N GLN A 185 12.15 0.44 -9.34
CA GLN A 185 11.94 1.77 -8.80
C GLN A 185 10.85 1.77 -7.73
N THR A 186 10.93 2.76 -6.87
CA THR A 186 9.87 3.11 -5.91
C THR A 186 9.32 4.47 -6.27
N PHE A 187 8.00 4.64 -6.25
CA PHE A 187 7.33 5.90 -6.56
C PHE A 187 6.36 6.30 -5.46
N ASN A 188 6.39 7.56 -5.09
CA ASN A 188 5.34 8.18 -4.30
C ASN A 188 4.07 8.36 -5.15
N LEU A 189 2.93 7.91 -4.65
CA LEU A 189 1.66 7.99 -5.34
C LEU A 189 0.68 8.83 -4.53
N GLY A 190 0.77 10.13 -4.71
CA GLY A 190 -0.03 11.18 -4.11
C GLY A 190 -0.30 12.30 -5.10
N THR A 191 -1.03 13.32 -4.66
CA THR A 191 -1.38 14.50 -5.48
C THR A 191 -0.46 15.70 -5.23
N GLY A 192 0.34 15.66 -4.18
CA GLY A 192 1.13 16.79 -3.69
C GLY A 192 0.30 17.86 -2.97
N LYS A 193 -1.00 17.59 -2.73
CA LYS A 193 -1.90 18.54 -2.05
C LYS A 193 -2.36 18.00 -0.70
N MET A 194 -2.07 18.78 0.33
CA MET A 194 -2.47 18.44 1.70
C MET A 194 -3.87 18.99 1.98
N THR A 195 -4.79 18.11 2.42
CA THR A 195 -6.15 18.48 2.86
C THR A 195 -6.28 18.17 4.35
N ASN A 196 -6.67 19.15 5.15
CA ASN A 196 -6.94 18.93 6.56
C ASN A 196 -8.32 18.31 6.78
N LEU A 197 -8.59 17.80 7.98
CA LEU A 197 -9.84 17.10 8.29
C LEU A 197 -11.07 18.02 8.26
N LEU A 198 -10.91 19.32 8.53
CA LEU A 198 -12.01 20.27 8.48
C LEU A 198 -12.41 20.56 7.03
N ASP A 199 -11.42 20.80 6.17
CA ASP A 199 -11.65 21.01 4.73
C ASP A 199 -12.26 19.75 4.10
N LEU A 200 -11.75 18.56 4.43
CA LEU A 200 -12.32 17.30 3.98
C LEU A 200 -13.78 17.14 4.39
N LYS A 201 -14.11 17.48 5.64
CA LYS A 201 -15.51 17.46 6.13
C LYS A 201 -16.42 18.40 5.33
N ASN A 202 -15.90 19.56 4.92
CA ASN A 202 -16.69 20.57 4.19
C ASN A 202 -16.85 20.24 2.69
N LEU A 203 -16.00 19.35 2.16
CA LEU A 203 -16.05 18.88 0.76
C LEU A 203 -17.07 17.75 0.54
N ILE A 204 -17.49 17.05 1.60
CA ILE A 204 -18.46 15.95 1.58
C ILE A 204 -19.83 16.43 2.02
#